data_fd0d4ef8f8bbe304fe399a5b708148ff
#
_entry.id   fd0d4ef8f8bbe304fe399a5b708148ff
#
_cell.length_a   1.000
_cell.length_b   1.000
_cell.length_c   1.000
_cell.angle_alpha   90.00
_cell.angle_beta   90.00
_cell.angle_gamma   90.00
#
_symmetry.space_group_name_H-M   'P 1'
#
loop_
_entity.id
_entity.type
_entity.pdbx_description
1 polymer ?
#
loop_
_entity_poly.entity_id
_entity_poly.type
_entity_poly.pdbx_seq_one_letter_code
_entity_poly.pdbx_strand_id
1 'polypeptide(L)'
;MSQKIDVLSKFPDAAQLGELYRRAGFELYLVGGIVRDQLRDTPGDFTDFDLTTDATPSESEQILRVWGEHVWDIGKEYGTISARKNGAVYEVTTYRAEVYASDSRKPTVEFGTDLRADLVRRDFTMNAMAASLPSGEVVDLFGGAKDLAEGVLRTPRSPQDSFSEDPLRMMRAARFAARFNLQVAPDVFEAMRQMASRIEIISAERVRDELVKLICADYPRVGLNLLVESGLADYVLPELPALRMEIDPAHHHKDVYGHSLKVMEQAIEKETGADGPCPKPDFVLRFAALLHDIGKPKTRRFEKDGSVSFLHHEVVGAKLVKKRMRCLRFDNDTISEIGRASCRERV
;
A
#
# COMPACT_ATOMS: atom_id res chain seq x y z
N MET A 1 -19.58 -23.35 3.04
CA MET A 1 -20.42 -22.51 3.93
C MET A 1 -20.19 -21.07 3.52
N SER A 2 -21.25 -20.27 3.29
CA SER A 2 -21.11 -18.84 3.02
C SER A 2 -20.50 -18.19 4.26
N GLN A 3 -19.39 -17.44 4.08
CA GLN A 3 -18.81 -16.66 5.17
C GLN A 3 -19.73 -15.46 5.44
N LYS A 4 -19.84 -15.08 6.72
CA LYS A 4 -20.72 -13.99 7.13
C LYS A 4 -20.01 -13.10 8.16
N ILE A 5 -20.07 -11.78 7.96
CA ILE A 5 -19.62 -10.78 8.92
C ILE A 5 -20.80 -10.35 9.78
N ASP A 6 -20.60 -10.27 11.08
CA ASP A 6 -21.63 -9.75 11.99
C ASP A 6 -21.70 -8.21 11.91
N VAL A 7 -22.35 -7.74 10.84
CA VAL A 7 -22.48 -6.29 10.55
C VAL A 7 -23.42 -5.63 11.56
N LEU A 8 -24.45 -6.33 12.02
CA LEU A 8 -25.47 -5.75 12.91
C LEU A 8 -24.89 -5.34 14.26
N SER A 9 -24.00 -6.14 14.83
CA SER A 9 -23.38 -5.79 16.13
C SER A 9 -22.13 -4.95 15.98
N LYS A 10 -21.32 -5.20 14.95
CA LYS A 10 -20.04 -4.52 14.75
C LYS A 10 -20.18 -3.14 14.08
N PHE A 11 -21.14 -3.01 13.15
CA PHE A 11 -21.33 -1.82 12.30
C PHE A 11 -22.79 -1.41 12.19
N PRO A 12 -23.47 -1.05 13.29
CA PRO A 12 -24.92 -0.79 13.31
C PRO A 12 -25.34 0.35 12.36
N ASP A 13 -24.51 1.38 12.21
CA ASP A 13 -24.80 2.48 11.27
C ASP A 13 -24.71 2.01 9.81
N ALA A 14 -23.73 1.19 9.46
CA ALA A 14 -23.65 0.59 8.13
C ALA A 14 -24.83 -0.35 7.85
N ALA A 15 -25.28 -1.13 8.85
CA ALA A 15 -26.45 -1.97 8.73
C ALA A 15 -27.74 -1.13 8.51
N GLN A 16 -27.88 -0.01 9.24
CA GLN A 16 -28.99 0.93 9.04
C GLN A 16 -28.98 1.52 7.63
N LEU A 17 -27.80 1.92 7.15
CA LEU A 17 -27.65 2.45 5.81
C LEU A 17 -28.03 1.40 4.75
N GLY A 18 -27.56 0.16 4.91
CA GLY A 18 -27.93 -0.97 4.03
C GLY A 18 -29.44 -1.20 3.96
N GLU A 19 -30.15 -1.06 5.09
CA GLU A 19 -31.61 -1.17 5.10
C GLU A 19 -32.29 -0.02 4.34
N LEU A 20 -31.73 1.19 4.36
CA LEU A 20 -32.25 2.32 3.58
C LEU A 20 -32.09 2.09 2.07
N TYR A 21 -30.92 1.63 1.63
CA TYR A 21 -30.68 1.26 0.23
C TYR A 21 -31.62 0.16 -0.22
N ARG A 22 -31.76 -0.91 0.56
CA ARG A 22 -32.66 -2.02 0.28
C ARG A 22 -34.13 -1.56 0.12
N ARG A 23 -34.60 -0.63 0.97
CA ARG A 23 -35.96 -0.05 0.87
C ARG A 23 -36.12 0.83 -0.37
N ALA A 24 -35.04 1.46 -0.83
CA ALA A 24 -35.04 2.24 -2.06
C ALA A 24 -34.90 1.36 -3.32
N GLY A 25 -34.71 0.05 -3.17
CA GLY A 25 -34.58 -0.93 -4.26
C GLY A 25 -33.16 -1.11 -4.77
N PHE A 26 -32.14 -0.69 -4.01
CA PHE A 26 -30.74 -0.77 -4.36
C PHE A 26 -29.97 -1.77 -3.48
N GLU A 27 -28.89 -2.29 -4.02
CA GLU A 27 -27.90 -3.07 -3.29
C GLU A 27 -26.86 -2.16 -2.64
N LEU A 28 -26.32 -2.57 -1.48
CA LEU A 28 -25.21 -1.91 -0.83
C LEU A 28 -24.28 -2.94 -0.21
N TYR A 29 -22.98 -2.80 -0.46
CA TYR A 29 -21.95 -3.69 0.06
C TYR A 29 -20.82 -2.91 0.73
N LEU A 30 -20.33 -3.41 1.87
CA LEU A 30 -19.00 -3.09 2.37
C LEU A 30 -17.97 -3.74 1.45
N VAL A 31 -16.85 -3.04 1.17
CA VAL A 31 -15.81 -3.55 0.25
C VAL A 31 -14.40 -3.23 0.75
N GLY A 32 -13.42 -3.88 0.14
CA GLY A 32 -12.01 -3.55 0.34
C GLY A 32 -11.44 -3.96 1.68
N GLY A 33 -10.70 -3.05 2.32
CA GLY A 33 -9.92 -3.34 3.52
C GLY A 33 -10.73 -3.82 4.70
N ILE A 34 -11.92 -3.28 4.90
CA ILE A 34 -12.78 -3.63 6.04
C ILE A 34 -13.25 -5.09 5.98
N VAL A 35 -13.63 -5.58 4.79
CA VAL A 35 -14.07 -6.98 4.60
C VAL A 35 -12.89 -7.92 4.89
N ARG A 36 -11.72 -7.63 4.32
CA ARG A 36 -10.49 -8.38 4.57
C ARG A 36 -10.13 -8.43 6.06
N ASP A 37 -10.14 -7.28 6.74
CA ASP A 37 -9.70 -7.17 8.13
C ASP A 37 -10.69 -7.86 9.07
N GLN A 38 -11.99 -7.85 8.74
CA GLN A 38 -13.00 -8.64 9.47
C GLN A 38 -12.81 -10.16 9.28
N LEU A 39 -12.45 -10.62 8.09
CA LEU A 39 -12.17 -12.05 7.84
C LEU A 39 -10.87 -12.52 8.51
N ARG A 40 -10.00 -11.60 8.91
CA ARG A 40 -8.79 -11.88 9.70
C ARG A 40 -9.01 -11.78 11.20
N ASP A 41 -10.21 -11.49 11.65
CA ASP A 41 -10.51 -11.17 13.05
C ASP A 41 -9.58 -10.09 13.64
N THR A 42 -9.16 -9.13 12.78
CA THR A 42 -8.30 -8.05 13.21
C THR A 42 -9.13 -7.05 14.02
N PRO A 43 -8.84 -6.84 15.30
CA PRO A 43 -9.53 -5.83 16.08
C PRO A 43 -9.16 -4.43 15.57
N GLY A 44 -10.12 -3.52 15.53
CA GLY A 44 -9.89 -2.14 15.14
C GLY A 44 -11.16 -1.30 15.23
N ASP A 45 -10.98 -0.04 15.57
CA ASP A 45 -12.02 0.98 15.45
C ASP A 45 -11.99 1.47 14.00
N PHE A 46 -12.98 1.02 13.23
CA PHE A 46 -13.12 1.45 11.84
C PHE A 46 -13.83 2.80 11.81
N THR A 47 -13.15 3.80 11.27
CA THR A 47 -13.67 5.17 11.10
C THR A 47 -13.95 5.51 9.64
N ASP A 48 -13.45 4.69 8.71
CA ASP A 48 -13.58 4.89 7.27
C ASP A 48 -14.17 3.62 6.64
N PHE A 49 -15.34 3.78 6.03
CA PHE A 49 -16.10 2.70 5.42
C PHE A 49 -16.20 2.90 3.91
N ASP A 50 -15.57 2.01 3.16
CA ASP A 50 -15.71 1.92 1.72
C ASP A 50 -16.94 1.06 1.38
N LEU A 51 -17.89 1.63 0.63
CA LEU A 51 -19.10 0.95 0.19
C LEU A 51 -19.24 1.04 -1.33
N THR A 52 -19.94 0.07 -1.90
CA THR A 52 -20.28 0.08 -3.32
C THR A 52 -21.74 -0.31 -3.54
N THR A 53 -22.38 0.24 -4.59
CA THR A 53 -23.82 0.12 -4.84
C THR A 53 -24.14 0.19 -6.34
N ASP A 54 -25.30 -0.34 -6.73
CA ASP A 54 -25.90 -0.14 -8.06
C ASP A 54 -26.69 1.18 -8.18
N ALA A 55 -26.92 1.90 -7.08
CA ALA A 55 -27.54 3.22 -7.10
C ALA A 55 -26.62 4.23 -7.81
N THR A 56 -27.21 5.13 -8.57
CA THR A 56 -26.50 6.27 -9.16
C THR A 56 -25.97 7.23 -8.07
N PRO A 57 -24.97 8.07 -8.37
CA PRO A 57 -24.48 9.06 -7.39
C PRO A 57 -25.58 9.99 -6.88
N SER A 58 -26.56 10.33 -7.72
CA SER A 58 -27.67 11.23 -7.34
C SER A 58 -28.66 10.53 -6.40
N GLU A 59 -28.94 9.25 -6.61
CA GLU A 59 -29.78 8.44 -5.72
C GLU A 59 -29.08 8.20 -4.38
N SER A 60 -27.78 7.86 -4.42
CA SER A 60 -26.96 7.75 -3.21
C SER A 60 -26.91 9.03 -2.41
N GLU A 61 -26.77 10.19 -3.06
CA GLU A 61 -26.80 11.49 -2.39
C GLU A 61 -28.13 11.72 -1.67
N GLN A 62 -29.27 11.41 -2.29
CA GLN A 62 -30.59 11.55 -1.67
C GLN A 62 -30.73 10.69 -0.41
N ILE A 63 -30.29 9.43 -0.47
CA ILE A 63 -30.33 8.51 0.67
C ILE A 63 -29.42 8.99 1.79
N LEU A 64 -28.18 9.37 1.46
CA LEU A 64 -27.19 9.81 2.44
C LEU A 64 -27.57 11.12 3.12
N ARG A 65 -28.26 12.07 2.42
CA ARG A 65 -28.76 13.31 3.02
C ARG A 65 -29.82 13.09 4.11
N VAL A 66 -30.57 12.01 4.02
CA VAL A 66 -31.56 11.65 5.05
C VAL A 66 -30.90 10.94 6.24
N TRP A 67 -29.80 10.21 6.00
CA TRP A 67 -29.16 9.36 6.99
C TRP A 67 -27.96 10.00 7.69
N GLY A 68 -27.10 10.71 6.94
CA GLY A 68 -25.83 11.26 7.42
C GLY A 68 -26.00 12.62 8.12
N GLU A 69 -25.05 12.94 8.97
CA GLU A 69 -24.95 14.26 9.63
C GLU A 69 -24.40 15.33 8.67
N HIS A 70 -23.40 14.92 7.85
CA HIS A 70 -22.82 15.74 6.80
C HIS A 70 -22.64 14.89 5.54
N VAL A 71 -22.88 15.47 4.36
CA VAL A 71 -22.75 14.80 3.07
C VAL A 71 -21.89 15.65 2.13
N TRP A 72 -20.94 15.01 1.43
CA TRP A 72 -20.08 15.66 0.43
C TRP A 72 -20.25 14.99 -0.92
N ASP A 73 -20.18 15.79 -1.96
CA ASP A 73 -20.30 15.38 -3.36
C ASP A 73 -19.02 15.61 -4.19
N ILE A 74 -17.88 15.88 -3.52
CA ILE A 74 -16.60 16.18 -4.16
C ILE A 74 -16.16 15.06 -5.13
N GLY A 75 -16.49 13.79 -4.82
CA GLY A 75 -16.22 12.63 -5.67
C GLY A 75 -17.34 12.27 -6.66
N LYS A 76 -18.41 13.06 -6.77
CA LYS A 76 -19.61 12.72 -7.54
C LYS A 76 -19.34 12.45 -9.03
N GLU A 77 -18.45 13.22 -9.64
CA GLU A 77 -18.02 13.00 -11.03
C GLU A 77 -17.30 11.63 -11.23
N TYR A 78 -16.74 11.08 -10.15
CA TYR A 78 -16.11 9.74 -10.12
C TYR A 78 -17.04 8.68 -9.52
N GLY A 79 -18.29 9.00 -9.28
CA GLY A 79 -19.29 8.07 -8.76
C GLY A 79 -19.33 7.92 -7.24
N THR A 80 -18.58 8.73 -6.47
CA THR A 80 -18.51 8.60 -5.01
C THR A 80 -19.22 9.75 -4.32
N ILE A 81 -20.10 9.40 -3.36
CA ILE A 81 -20.70 10.32 -2.40
C ILE A 81 -20.28 9.91 -1.01
N SER A 82 -19.81 10.86 -0.22
CA SER A 82 -19.34 10.60 1.14
C SER A 82 -20.29 11.20 2.18
N ALA A 83 -20.46 10.51 3.30
CA ALA A 83 -21.24 10.99 4.43
C ALA A 83 -20.51 10.73 5.75
N ARG A 84 -20.78 11.59 6.76
CA ARG A 84 -20.33 11.36 8.14
C ARG A 84 -21.51 10.95 9.00
N LYS A 85 -21.30 9.97 9.86
CA LYS A 85 -22.26 9.50 10.86
C LYS A 85 -21.51 9.01 12.10
N ASN A 86 -21.90 9.51 13.30
CA ASN A 86 -21.31 9.10 14.57
C ASN A 86 -19.76 9.11 14.58
N GLY A 87 -19.14 10.13 13.95
CA GLY A 87 -17.70 10.27 13.88
C GLY A 87 -17.01 9.45 12.78
N ALA A 88 -17.69 8.52 12.13
CA ALA A 88 -17.15 7.73 11.02
C ALA A 88 -17.53 8.34 9.65
N VAL A 89 -16.70 8.06 8.65
CA VAL A 89 -16.91 8.48 7.24
C VAL A 89 -17.33 7.25 6.42
N TYR A 90 -18.33 7.44 5.60
CA TYR A 90 -18.89 6.42 4.71
C TYR A 90 -18.77 6.91 3.27
N GLU A 91 -17.96 6.24 2.46
CA GLU A 91 -17.77 6.55 1.05
C GLU A 91 -18.54 5.54 0.20
N VAL A 92 -19.63 5.97 -0.39
CA VAL A 92 -20.48 5.14 -1.24
C VAL A 92 -20.14 5.42 -2.70
N THR A 93 -19.65 4.41 -3.39
CA THR A 93 -19.27 4.48 -4.80
C THR A 93 -20.22 3.65 -5.63
N THR A 94 -20.80 4.25 -6.67
CA THR A 94 -21.58 3.53 -7.69
C THR A 94 -20.68 2.54 -8.43
N TYR A 95 -21.17 1.32 -8.72
CA TYR A 95 -20.43 0.34 -9.50
C TYR A 95 -19.89 0.96 -10.80
N ARG A 96 -18.63 0.70 -11.09
CA ARG A 96 -17.97 1.24 -12.26
C ARG A 96 -17.70 0.12 -13.26
N ALA A 97 -18.13 0.32 -14.51
CA ALA A 97 -17.63 -0.40 -15.67
C ALA A 97 -16.66 0.57 -16.37
N GLU A 98 -15.36 0.32 -16.29
CA GLU A 98 -14.40 1.20 -16.98
C GLU A 98 -14.30 0.80 -18.44
N VAL A 99 -14.60 1.76 -19.33
CA VAL A 99 -14.28 1.66 -20.77
C VAL A 99 -13.04 2.51 -21.03
N TYR A 100 -11.91 1.85 -21.29
CA TYR A 100 -10.69 2.55 -21.72
C TYR A 100 -10.83 2.97 -23.18
N ALA A 101 -10.90 4.28 -23.43
CA ALA A 101 -10.57 4.81 -24.74
C ALA A 101 -9.03 4.75 -24.88
N SER A 102 -8.55 4.10 -25.93
CA SER A 102 -7.13 3.80 -26.20
C SER A 102 -6.18 5.01 -26.20
N ASP A 103 -6.70 6.24 -26.22
CA ASP A 103 -5.93 7.48 -26.39
C ASP A 103 -6.12 8.52 -25.27
N SER A 104 -6.84 8.21 -24.19
CA SER A 104 -7.09 9.19 -23.11
C SER A 104 -6.52 8.73 -21.78
N ARG A 105 -5.71 9.59 -21.12
CA ARG A 105 -5.23 9.41 -19.73
C ARG A 105 -6.32 9.59 -18.66
N LYS A 106 -7.53 9.99 -19.06
CA LYS A 106 -8.68 10.09 -18.17
C LYS A 106 -9.66 8.99 -18.57
N PRO A 107 -9.87 7.97 -17.72
CA PRO A 107 -10.91 6.98 -17.97
C PRO A 107 -12.25 7.70 -17.99
N THR A 108 -13.06 7.40 -19.00
CA THR A 108 -14.48 7.76 -18.95
C THR A 108 -15.14 6.79 -17.98
N VAL A 109 -15.60 7.29 -16.85
CA VAL A 109 -16.31 6.49 -15.84
C VAL A 109 -17.69 6.15 -16.43
N GLU A 110 -17.90 4.91 -16.81
CA GLU A 110 -19.25 4.38 -17.06
C GLU A 110 -19.76 3.72 -15.78
N PHE A 111 -20.95 4.12 -15.34
CA PHE A 111 -21.59 3.50 -14.19
C PHE A 111 -22.23 2.19 -14.64
N GLY A 112 -21.93 1.12 -13.91
CA GLY A 112 -22.46 -0.22 -14.15
C GLY A 112 -23.47 -0.62 -13.09
N THR A 113 -24.14 -1.73 -13.34
CA THR A 113 -25.07 -2.37 -12.39
C THR A 113 -24.56 -3.75 -11.93
N ASP A 114 -23.32 -4.11 -12.29
CA ASP A 114 -22.73 -5.42 -12.00
C ASP A 114 -21.63 -5.33 -10.93
N LEU A 115 -21.89 -5.88 -9.76
CA LEU A 115 -20.93 -6.00 -8.67
C LEU A 115 -19.63 -6.72 -9.11
N ARG A 116 -19.73 -7.74 -9.98
CA ARG A 116 -18.56 -8.46 -10.47
C ARG A 116 -17.61 -7.53 -11.24
N ALA A 117 -18.16 -6.64 -12.06
CA ALA A 117 -17.39 -5.66 -12.81
C ALA A 117 -16.68 -4.67 -11.87
N ASP A 118 -17.31 -4.27 -10.77
CA ASP A 118 -16.65 -3.42 -9.76
C ASP A 118 -15.54 -4.16 -9.01
N LEU A 119 -15.75 -5.42 -8.63
CA LEU A 119 -14.77 -6.19 -7.85
C LEU A 119 -13.56 -6.61 -8.69
N VAL A 120 -13.73 -6.97 -9.98
CA VAL A 120 -12.63 -7.45 -10.84
C VAL A 120 -11.56 -6.38 -11.12
N ARG A 121 -11.92 -5.10 -11.08
CA ARG A 121 -10.99 -3.98 -11.30
C ARG A 121 -10.19 -3.58 -10.05
N ARG A 122 -10.47 -4.18 -8.90
CA ARG A 122 -9.70 -3.94 -7.66
C ARG A 122 -8.29 -4.49 -7.78
N ASP A 123 -7.40 -4.04 -6.89
CA ASP A 123 -5.98 -4.35 -6.96
C ASP A 123 -5.65 -5.83 -6.73
N PHE A 124 -6.15 -6.41 -5.62
CA PHE A 124 -5.85 -7.79 -5.22
C PHE A 124 -7.11 -8.53 -4.78
N THR A 125 -7.10 -9.86 -4.94
CA THR A 125 -8.23 -10.74 -4.58
C THR A 125 -8.70 -10.53 -3.15
N MET A 126 -7.78 -10.38 -2.20
CA MET A 126 -8.08 -10.12 -0.79
C MET A 126 -8.79 -8.77 -0.53
N ASN A 127 -8.75 -7.84 -1.47
CA ASN A 127 -9.46 -6.56 -1.42
C ASN A 127 -10.65 -6.52 -2.39
N ALA A 128 -10.86 -7.59 -3.18
CA ALA A 128 -11.92 -7.76 -4.16
C ALA A 128 -13.06 -8.62 -3.60
N MET A 129 -13.30 -8.53 -2.30
CA MET A 129 -14.42 -9.15 -1.60
C MET A 129 -15.41 -8.08 -1.17
N ALA A 130 -16.68 -8.44 -1.10
CA ALA A 130 -17.76 -7.58 -0.66
C ALA A 130 -18.58 -8.25 0.44
N ALA A 131 -19.17 -7.47 1.35
CA ALA A 131 -20.13 -7.97 2.33
C ALA A 131 -21.47 -7.23 2.18
N SER A 132 -22.53 -7.97 1.88
CA SER A 132 -23.87 -7.41 1.66
C SER A 132 -24.41 -6.74 2.92
N LEU A 133 -25.06 -5.60 2.78
CA LEU A 133 -25.72 -4.90 3.86
C LEU A 133 -27.24 -4.95 3.71
N PRO A 134 -27.99 -5.23 4.82
CA PRO A 134 -27.50 -5.42 6.19
C PRO A 134 -27.17 -6.88 6.54
N SER A 135 -27.22 -7.83 5.59
CA SER A 135 -27.12 -9.27 5.87
C SER A 135 -25.75 -9.73 6.38
N GLY A 136 -24.68 -9.05 5.94
CA GLY A 136 -23.28 -9.41 6.23
C GLY A 136 -22.76 -10.61 5.42
N GLU A 137 -23.52 -11.13 4.44
CA GLU A 137 -23.07 -12.22 3.58
C GLU A 137 -21.90 -11.79 2.72
N VAL A 138 -20.82 -12.60 2.75
CA VAL A 138 -19.60 -12.30 1.99
C VAL A 138 -19.71 -12.83 0.56
N VAL A 139 -19.49 -11.96 -0.40
CA VAL A 139 -19.37 -12.26 -1.83
C VAL A 139 -17.89 -12.26 -2.19
N ASP A 140 -17.35 -13.43 -2.46
CA ASP A 140 -15.95 -13.65 -2.86
C ASP A 140 -15.92 -14.36 -4.23
N LEU A 141 -15.82 -13.56 -5.29
CA LEU A 141 -15.86 -14.04 -6.67
C LEU A 141 -14.50 -14.49 -7.21
N PHE A 142 -13.42 -14.13 -6.52
CA PHE A 142 -12.04 -14.29 -7.00
C PHE A 142 -11.15 -15.10 -6.04
N GLY A 143 -11.74 -15.69 -4.99
CA GLY A 143 -11.01 -16.52 -4.02
C GLY A 143 -10.14 -15.73 -3.04
N GLY A 144 -10.49 -14.48 -2.76
CA GLY A 144 -9.72 -13.59 -1.89
C GLY A 144 -9.60 -14.11 -0.46
N ALA A 145 -10.64 -14.74 0.08
CA ALA A 145 -10.62 -15.34 1.41
C ALA A 145 -9.65 -16.53 1.48
N LYS A 146 -9.58 -17.34 0.42
CA LYS A 146 -8.63 -18.44 0.31
C LYS A 146 -7.20 -17.92 0.21
N ASP A 147 -6.94 -16.98 -0.71
CA ASP A 147 -5.62 -16.38 -0.87
C ASP A 147 -5.12 -15.73 0.43
N LEU A 148 -6.02 -15.07 1.16
CA LEU A 148 -5.74 -14.47 2.46
C LEU A 148 -5.34 -15.51 3.51
N ALA A 149 -6.07 -16.64 3.57
CA ALA A 149 -5.79 -17.75 4.50
C ALA A 149 -4.47 -18.47 4.16
N GLU A 150 -4.13 -18.58 2.87
CA GLU A 150 -2.89 -19.18 2.38
C GLU A 150 -1.70 -18.22 2.43
N GLY A 151 -1.92 -16.94 2.75
CA GLY A 151 -0.87 -15.93 2.78
C GLY A 151 -0.34 -15.56 1.39
N VAL A 152 -1.19 -15.61 0.35
CA VAL A 152 -0.81 -15.36 -1.05
C VAL A 152 -1.42 -14.06 -1.56
N LEU A 153 -0.66 -13.28 -2.29
CA LEU A 153 -1.11 -12.05 -2.95
C LEU A 153 -1.33 -12.30 -4.45
N ARG A 154 -2.60 -12.23 -4.91
CA ARG A 154 -3.02 -12.37 -6.30
C ARG A 154 -3.85 -11.20 -6.76
N THR A 155 -3.91 -10.98 -8.08
CA THR A 155 -4.82 -10.04 -8.72
C THR A 155 -6.12 -10.75 -9.15
N PRO A 156 -7.30 -10.06 -9.14
CA PRO A 156 -8.57 -10.65 -9.58
C PRO A 156 -8.61 -11.02 -11.07
N ARG A 157 -7.79 -10.37 -11.88
CA ARG A 157 -7.59 -10.61 -13.32
C ARG A 157 -6.10 -10.80 -13.62
N SER A 158 -5.71 -10.86 -14.91
CA SER A 158 -4.29 -10.99 -15.26
C SER A 158 -3.48 -9.86 -14.61
N PRO A 159 -2.30 -10.16 -14.03
CA PRO A 159 -1.46 -9.12 -13.43
C PRO A 159 -1.04 -8.05 -14.45
N GLN A 160 -0.83 -8.44 -15.71
CA GLN A 160 -0.47 -7.54 -16.81
C GLN A 160 -1.56 -6.50 -17.05
N ASP A 161 -2.83 -6.91 -17.11
CA ASP A 161 -3.95 -5.98 -17.26
C ASP A 161 -4.08 -5.07 -16.04
N SER A 162 -3.95 -5.64 -14.84
CA SER A 162 -4.02 -4.90 -13.59
C SER A 162 -2.96 -3.80 -13.50
N PHE A 163 -1.70 -4.11 -13.83
CA PHE A 163 -0.58 -3.16 -13.77
C PHE A 163 -0.53 -2.21 -14.97
N SER A 164 -1.13 -2.59 -16.11
CA SER A 164 -1.33 -1.68 -17.24
C SER A 164 -2.28 -0.55 -16.90
N GLU A 165 -3.31 -0.85 -16.12
CA GLU A 165 -4.34 0.08 -15.68
C GLU A 165 -3.81 1.06 -14.62
N ASP A 166 -3.19 0.56 -13.56
CA ASP A 166 -2.52 1.40 -12.54
C ASP A 166 -1.18 0.75 -12.12
N PRO A 167 -0.05 1.23 -12.68
CA PRO A 167 1.27 0.73 -12.30
C PRO A 167 1.61 0.88 -10.82
N LEU A 168 0.94 1.78 -10.07
CA LEU A 168 1.12 1.91 -8.63
C LEU A 168 0.75 0.61 -7.89
N ARG A 169 -0.08 -0.25 -8.47
CA ARG A 169 -0.43 -1.56 -7.89
C ARG A 169 0.80 -2.43 -7.65
N MET A 170 1.90 -2.25 -8.38
CA MET A 170 3.18 -2.92 -8.11
C MET A 170 3.78 -2.47 -6.76
N MET A 171 3.75 -1.17 -6.46
CA MET A 171 4.15 -0.65 -5.14
C MET A 171 3.22 -1.12 -4.03
N ARG A 172 1.91 -1.16 -4.32
CA ARG A 172 0.90 -1.68 -3.40
C ARG A 172 1.11 -3.18 -3.12
N ALA A 173 1.55 -3.98 -4.11
CA ALA A 173 1.92 -5.38 -3.90
C ALA A 173 3.04 -5.50 -2.86
N ALA A 174 4.11 -4.73 -3.00
CA ALA A 174 5.21 -4.72 -2.04
C ALA A 174 4.75 -4.27 -0.63
N ARG A 175 3.91 -3.24 -0.57
CA ARG A 175 3.34 -2.77 0.69
C ARG A 175 2.44 -3.80 1.37
N PHE A 176 1.55 -4.47 0.63
CA PHE A 176 0.68 -5.48 1.21
C PHE A 176 1.45 -6.74 1.61
N ALA A 177 2.46 -7.15 0.83
CA ALA A 177 3.38 -8.21 1.24
C ALA A 177 4.09 -7.85 2.56
N ALA A 178 4.54 -6.59 2.71
CA ALA A 178 5.13 -6.09 3.94
C ALA A 178 4.15 -5.99 5.11
N ARG A 179 2.90 -5.58 4.85
CA ARG A 179 1.91 -5.39 5.91
C ARG A 179 1.41 -6.72 6.49
N PHE A 180 1.22 -7.72 5.65
CA PHE A 180 0.55 -8.96 6.03
C PHE A 180 1.45 -10.19 5.95
N ASN A 181 2.73 -10.02 5.68
CA ASN A 181 3.71 -11.10 5.46
C ASN A 181 3.25 -12.10 4.38
N LEU A 182 2.80 -11.58 3.22
CA LEU A 182 2.27 -12.38 2.13
C LEU A 182 3.36 -12.76 1.13
N GLN A 183 3.22 -13.93 0.53
CA GLN A 183 3.96 -14.32 -0.66
C GLN A 183 3.23 -13.83 -1.91
N VAL A 184 3.96 -13.19 -2.81
CA VAL A 184 3.39 -12.76 -4.10
C VAL A 184 3.33 -13.96 -5.03
N ALA A 185 2.19 -14.17 -5.70
CA ALA A 185 2.03 -15.25 -6.66
C ALA A 185 3.05 -15.12 -7.80
N PRO A 186 3.56 -16.25 -8.36
CA PRO A 186 4.63 -16.22 -9.36
C PRO A 186 4.31 -15.40 -10.61
N ASP A 187 3.07 -15.44 -11.08
CA ASP A 187 2.57 -14.65 -12.22
C ASP A 187 2.53 -13.14 -11.93
N VAL A 188 2.15 -12.76 -10.70
CA VAL A 188 2.18 -11.36 -10.23
C VAL A 188 3.63 -10.87 -10.15
N PHE A 189 4.54 -11.67 -9.58
CA PHE A 189 5.96 -11.32 -9.49
C PHE A 189 6.60 -11.15 -10.87
N GLU A 190 6.31 -12.04 -11.81
CA GLU A 190 6.84 -11.96 -13.17
C GLU A 190 6.30 -10.73 -13.91
N ALA A 191 5.02 -10.41 -13.74
CA ALA A 191 4.44 -9.18 -14.29
C ALA A 191 5.10 -7.92 -13.68
N MET A 192 5.40 -7.90 -12.36
CA MET A 192 6.15 -6.81 -11.74
C MET A 192 7.51 -6.63 -12.40
N ARG A 193 8.25 -7.71 -12.66
CA ARG A 193 9.56 -7.66 -13.32
C ARG A 193 9.47 -7.09 -14.73
N GLN A 194 8.51 -7.55 -15.52
CA GLN A 194 8.34 -7.14 -16.92
C GLN A 194 7.88 -5.68 -17.04
N MET A 195 7.13 -5.18 -16.06
CA MET A 195 6.45 -3.90 -16.14
C MET A 195 7.03 -2.84 -15.18
N ALA A 196 8.13 -3.13 -14.48
CA ALA A 196 8.72 -2.24 -13.46
C ALA A 196 8.90 -0.78 -13.96
N SER A 197 9.35 -0.61 -15.22
CA SER A 197 9.56 0.72 -15.81
C SER A 197 8.29 1.56 -15.92
N ARG A 198 7.11 0.93 -15.95
CA ARG A 198 5.84 1.68 -16.02
C ARG A 198 5.55 2.53 -14.78
N ILE A 199 6.26 2.29 -13.66
CA ILE A 199 6.11 3.11 -12.45
C ILE A 199 6.48 4.58 -12.70
N GLU A 200 7.29 4.87 -13.72
CA GLU A 200 7.73 6.23 -14.06
C GLU A 200 6.60 7.16 -14.47
N ILE A 201 5.45 6.62 -14.92
CA ILE A 201 4.28 7.45 -15.26
C ILE A 201 3.48 7.88 -14.03
N ILE A 202 3.76 7.29 -12.86
CA ILE A 202 3.07 7.61 -11.60
C ILE A 202 3.72 8.82 -10.95
N SER A 203 2.91 9.69 -10.36
CA SER A 203 3.43 10.86 -9.66
C SER A 203 4.31 10.47 -8.47
N ALA A 204 5.35 11.26 -8.24
CA ALA A 204 6.31 11.00 -7.16
C ALA A 204 5.65 10.97 -5.77
N GLU A 205 4.61 11.77 -5.58
CA GLU A 205 3.83 11.83 -4.35
C GLU A 205 3.12 10.50 -4.07
N ARG A 206 2.46 9.90 -5.08
CA ARG A 206 1.80 8.59 -4.93
C ARG A 206 2.82 7.48 -4.62
N VAL A 207 3.96 7.50 -5.30
CA VAL A 207 5.06 6.55 -5.05
C VAL A 207 5.62 6.72 -3.63
N ARG A 208 5.86 7.97 -3.20
CA ARG A 208 6.29 8.30 -1.82
C ARG A 208 5.33 7.73 -0.78
N ASP A 209 4.04 7.96 -0.96
CA ASP A 209 3.03 7.57 0.02
C ASP A 209 2.94 6.04 0.19
N GLU A 210 3.10 5.28 -0.91
CA GLU A 210 3.20 3.82 -0.83
C GLU A 210 4.52 3.36 -0.19
N LEU A 211 5.65 4.04 -0.48
CA LEU A 211 6.95 3.76 0.12
C LEU A 211 6.92 4.00 1.64
N VAL A 212 6.35 5.12 2.10
CA VAL A 212 6.19 5.42 3.53
C VAL A 212 5.38 4.33 4.21
N LYS A 213 4.23 3.94 3.65
CA LYS A 213 3.38 2.87 4.18
C LYS A 213 4.10 1.51 4.19
N LEU A 214 4.97 1.23 3.22
CA LEU A 214 5.77 0.02 3.18
C LEU A 214 6.82 0.00 4.30
N ILE A 215 7.58 1.08 4.47
CA ILE A 215 8.60 1.23 5.54
C ILE A 215 7.97 1.13 6.94
N CYS A 216 6.77 1.68 7.08
CA CYS A 216 6.01 1.66 8.34
C CYS A 216 5.20 0.37 8.56
N ALA A 217 5.28 -0.61 7.64
CA ALA A 217 4.61 -1.89 7.79
C ALA A 217 5.26 -2.80 8.86
N ASP A 218 4.58 -3.91 9.20
CA ASP A 218 5.04 -4.86 10.21
C ASP A 218 6.25 -5.69 9.74
N TYR A 219 6.32 -5.98 8.43
CA TYR A 219 7.36 -6.80 7.81
C TYR A 219 8.04 -6.08 6.64
N PRO A 220 8.65 -4.89 6.83
CA PRO A 220 9.15 -4.06 5.74
C PRO A 220 10.23 -4.74 4.91
N ARG A 221 11.04 -5.64 5.48
CA ARG A 221 12.02 -6.45 4.74
C ARG A 221 11.38 -7.22 3.59
N VAL A 222 10.20 -7.81 3.80
CA VAL A 222 9.51 -8.59 2.76
C VAL A 222 9.21 -7.72 1.54
N GLY A 223 8.64 -6.54 1.76
CA GLY A 223 8.33 -5.61 0.69
C GLY A 223 9.56 -5.00 0.01
N LEU A 224 10.60 -4.68 0.79
CA LEU A 224 11.86 -4.15 0.26
C LEU A 224 12.59 -5.17 -0.62
N ASN A 225 12.64 -6.44 -0.21
CA ASN A 225 13.17 -7.52 -1.03
C ASN A 225 12.38 -7.63 -2.34
N LEU A 226 11.06 -7.58 -2.26
CA LEU A 226 10.20 -7.65 -3.45
C LEU A 226 10.47 -6.48 -4.42
N LEU A 227 10.65 -5.25 -3.92
CA LEU A 227 11.02 -4.10 -4.75
C LEU A 227 12.35 -4.32 -5.47
N VAL A 228 13.35 -4.85 -4.77
CA VAL A 228 14.70 -5.05 -5.33
C VAL A 228 14.71 -6.22 -6.30
N GLU A 229 14.07 -7.34 -5.98
CA GLU A 229 14.06 -8.56 -6.80
C GLU A 229 13.23 -8.41 -8.07
N SER A 230 12.16 -7.59 -8.03
CA SER A 230 11.36 -7.26 -9.21
C SER A 230 11.98 -6.17 -10.09
N GLY A 231 13.08 -5.52 -9.68
CA GLY A 231 13.67 -4.39 -10.38
C GLY A 231 12.91 -3.07 -10.21
N LEU A 232 11.82 -3.07 -9.44
CA LEU A 232 11.02 -1.84 -9.20
C LEU A 232 11.83 -0.81 -8.41
N ALA A 233 12.73 -1.27 -7.52
CA ALA A 233 13.61 -0.40 -6.75
C ALA A 233 14.53 0.46 -7.63
N ASP A 234 14.91 0.00 -8.83
CA ASP A 234 15.79 0.75 -9.74
C ASP A 234 15.17 2.09 -10.16
N TYR A 235 13.85 2.18 -10.19
CA TYR A 235 13.09 3.39 -10.54
C TYR A 235 12.72 4.22 -9.31
N VAL A 236 12.40 3.57 -8.18
CA VAL A 236 11.85 4.22 -6.98
C VAL A 236 12.95 4.63 -5.99
N LEU A 237 13.87 3.71 -5.70
CA LEU A 237 14.95 3.85 -4.70
C LEU A 237 16.22 3.13 -5.17
N PRO A 238 16.84 3.54 -6.29
CA PRO A 238 17.99 2.84 -6.91
C PRO A 238 19.22 2.77 -6.00
N GLU A 239 19.28 3.58 -4.97
CA GLU A 239 20.32 3.49 -3.95
C GLU A 239 20.26 2.19 -3.16
N LEU A 240 19.09 1.56 -3.05
CA LEU A 240 18.91 0.34 -2.27
C LEU A 240 19.49 -0.91 -2.99
N PRO A 241 19.14 -1.24 -4.25
CA PRO A 241 19.79 -2.34 -4.98
C PRO A 241 21.30 -2.10 -5.18
N ALA A 242 21.77 -0.88 -5.24
CA ALA A 242 23.20 -0.55 -5.33
C ALA A 242 24.01 -1.03 -4.10
N LEU A 243 23.37 -1.31 -2.98
CA LEU A 243 24.01 -1.91 -1.79
C LEU A 243 24.34 -3.40 -1.96
N ARG A 244 23.81 -4.08 -2.98
CA ARG A 244 24.18 -5.44 -3.37
C ARG A 244 25.54 -5.43 -4.08
N MET A 245 26.60 -5.10 -3.34
CA MET A 245 27.95 -5.08 -3.86
C MET A 245 28.51 -6.49 -3.91
N GLU A 246 29.36 -6.78 -4.93
CA GLU A 246 30.10 -8.04 -5.01
C GLU A 246 30.95 -8.23 -3.75
N ILE A 247 30.82 -9.40 -3.14
CA ILE A 247 31.63 -9.82 -1.99
C ILE A 247 32.99 -10.22 -2.55
N ASP A 248 34.07 -9.53 -2.11
CA ASP A 248 35.41 -9.95 -2.37
C ASP A 248 35.69 -11.26 -1.60
N PRO A 249 36.03 -12.39 -2.27
CA PRO A 249 36.30 -13.65 -1.60
C PRO A 249 37.44 -13.61 -0.57
N ALA A 250 38.35 -12.66 -0.70
CA ALA A 250 39.49 -12.47 0.21
C ALA A 250 39.17 -11.64 1.46
N HIS A 251 38.08 -10.91 1.43
CA HIS A 251 37.70 -9.98 2.51
C HIS A 251 36.25 -10.22 2.86
N HIS A 252 35.98 -10.61 4.08
CA HIS A 252 34.65 -10.85 4.67
C HIS A 252 33.80 -9.57 4.71
N HIS A 253 33.63 -8.86 3.58
CA HIS A 253 32.71 -7.75 3.47
C HIS A 253 31.31 -8.29 3.54
N LYS A 254 30.64 -8.00 4.65
CA LYS A 254 29.24 -8.30 4.88
C LYS A 254 28.41 -7.75 3.72
N ASP A 255 27.44 -8.50 3.27
CA ASP A 255 26.39 -8.02 2.40
C ASP A 255 25.79 -6.72 2.98
N VAL A 256 26.16 -5.57 2.36
CA VAL A 256 25.77 -4.25 2.87
C VAL A 256 24.24 -4.06 2.75
N TYR A 257 23.61 -4.66 1.74
CA TYR A 257 22.17 -4.68 1.60
C TYR A 257 21.50 -5.43 2.76
N GLY A 258 21.90 -6.66 3.00
CA GLY A 258 21.39 -7.45 4.12
C GLY A 258 21.68 -6.82 5.48
N HIS A 259 22.84 -6.16 5.64
CA HIS A 259 23.17 -5.38 6.83
C HIS A 259 22.20 -4.21 7.03
N SER A 260 21.95 -3.42 5.99
CA SER A 260 21.04 -2.26 6.06
C SER A 260 19.61 -2.68 6.44
N LEU A 261 19.11 -3.80 5.89
CA LEU A 261 17.82 -4.35 6.29
C LEU A 261 17.83 -4.79 7.77
N LYS A 262 18.92 -5.42 8.24
CA LYS A 262 19.03 -5.84 9.64
C LYS A 262 19.08 -4.66 10.60
N VAL A 263 19.80 -3.58 10.24
CA VAL A 263 19.85 -2.36 11.06
C VAL A 263 18.47 -1.71 11.16
N MET A 264 17.70 -1.68 10.06
CA MET A 264 16.32 -1.23 10.09
C MET A 264 15.44 -2.09 11.02
N GLU A 265 15.56 -3.42 10.96
CA GLU A 265 14.81 -4.33 11.86
C GLU A 265 15.17 -4.10 13.33
N GLN A 266 16.45 -3.89 13.63
CA GLN A 266 16.90 -3.55 15.00
C GLN A 266 16.36 -2.18 15.47
N ALA A 267 16.22 -1.21 14.55
CA ALA A 267 15.59 0.06 14.85
C ALA A 267 14.09 -0.11 15.19
N ILE A 268 13.39 -0.97 14.44
CA ILE A 268 11.98 -1.32 14.72
C ILE A 268 11.83 -1.99 16.10
N GLU A 269 12.74 -2.91 16.47
CA GLU A 269 12.74 -3.53 17.79
C GLU A 269 12.90 -2.50 18.93
N LYS A 270 13.68 -1.43 18.69
CA LYS A 270 13.89 -0.35 19.66
C LYS A 270 12.74 0.65 19.74
N GLU A 271 11.88 0.75 18.73
CA GLU A 271 10.65 1.56 18.80
C GLU A 271 9.72 1.10 19.92
N THR A 272 9.82 -0.18 20.34
CA THR A 272 9.04 -0.80 21.41
C THR A 272 9.73 -0.76 22.77
N GLY A 273 10.67 0.18 22.98
CA GLY A 273 11.56 0.23 24.15
C GLY A 273 10.89 0.51 25.49
N ALA A 274 11.71 0.79 26.53
CA ALA A 274 11.38 0.80 27.95
C ALA A 274 10.16 1.67 28.36
N ASP A 275 9.75 2.61 27.56
CA ASP A 275 8.63 3.53 27.84
C ASP A 275 7.28 3.08 27.23
N GLY A 276 7.20 1.86 26.70
CA GLY A 276 6.01 1.30 26.08
C GLY A 276 6.03 1.39 24.54
N PRO A 277 5.06 0.75 23.85
CA PRO A 277 5.01 0.72 22.40
C PRO A 277 4.82 2.13 21.84
N CYS A 278 5.65 2.49 20.86
CA CYS A 278 5.42 3.70 20.07
C CYS A 278 4.03 3.61 19.42
N PRO A 279 3.14 4.59 19.62
CA PRO A 279 1.77 4.51 19.14
C PRO A 279 1.67 4.50 17.60
N LYS A 280 2.74 4.88 16.90
CA LYS A 280 2.85 4.85 15.45
C LYS A 280 4.27 4.52 15.02
N PRO A 281 4.47 3.71 13.94
CA PRO A 281 5.79 3.46 13.39
C PRO A 281 6.52 4.75 13.03
N ASP A 282 7.78 4.88 13.43
CA ASP A 282 8.62 6.05 13.12
C ASP A 282 9.29 5.89 11.76
N PHE A 283 8.71 6.53 10.73
CA PHE A 283 9.25 6.52 9.39
C PHE A 283 10.69 7.07 9.31
N VAL A 284 10.98 8.14 10.06
CA VAL A 284 12.29 8.80 10.03
C VAL A 284 13.36 7.87 10.56
N LEU A 285 13.11 7.24 11.71
CA LEU A 285 14.02 6.27 12.31
C LEU A 285 14.27 5.08 11.39
N ARG A 286 13.19 4.43 10.88
CA ARG A 286 13.28 3.24 10.02
C ARG A 286 13.99 3.55 8.71
N PHE A 287 13.66 4.67 8.08
CA PHE A 287 14.23 5.05 6.78
C PHE A 287 15.69 5.52 6.91
N ALA A 288 16.05 6.24 7.98
CA ALA A 288 17.43 6.57 8.28
C ALA A 288 18.28 5.31 8.53
N ALA A 289 17.76 4.37 9.31
CA ALA A 289 18.40 3.08 9.57
C ALA A 289 18.63 2.27 8.28
N LEU A 290 17.63 2.22 7.39
CA LEU A 290 17.76 1.56 6.07
C LEU A 290 18.83 2.21 5.20
N LEU A 291 18.94 3.53 5.22
CA LEU A 291 19.77 4.30 4.28
C LEU A 291 21.12 4.74 4.85
N HIS A 292 21.49 4.33 6.07
CA HIS A 292 22.73 4.80 6.71
C HIS A 292 23.99 4.53 5.89
N ASP A 293 24.01 3.44 5.16
CA ASP A 293 25.15 2.94 4.39
C ASP A 293 25.07 3.20 2.86
N ILE A 294 24.08 3.94 2.38
CA ILE A 294 23.87 4.14 0.92
C ILE A 294 25.00 4.90 0.22
N GLY A 295 25.92 5.52 0.96
CA GLY A 295 27.12 6.13 0.43
C GLY A 295 28.24 5.15 0.09
N LYS A 296 28.23 3.92 0.65
CA LYS A 296 29.30 2.94 0.51
C LYS A 296 29.60 2.57 -0.95
N PRO A 297 28.62 2.30 -1.83
CA PRO A 297 28.93 1.97 -3.23
C PRO A 297 29.73 3.06 -3.95
N LYS A 298 29.49 4.34 -3.65
CA LYS A 298 30.18 5.47 -4.29
C LYS A 298 31.53 5.80 -3.67
N THR A 299 31.82 5.33 -2.47
CA THR A 299 33.05 5.64 -1.74
C THR A 299 33.96 4.43 -1.61
N ARG A 300 33.58 3.28 -2.18
CA ARG A 300 34.38 2.06 -2.19
C ARG A 300 35.73 2.31 -2.86
N ARG A 301 36.82 1.96 -2.14
CA ARG A 301 38.18 2.01 -2.65
C ARG A 301 38.92 0.72 -2.24
N PHE A 302 39.71 0.22 -3.16
CA PHE A 302 40.64 -0.91 -2.88
C PHE A 302 41.98 -0.30 -2.51
N GLU A 303 42.44 -0.59 -1.31
CA GLU A 303 43.71 -0.11 -0.78
C GLU A 303 44.87 -1.00 -1.28
N LYS A 304 46.12 -0.52 -1.14
CA LYS A 304 47.32 -1.20 -1.63
C LYS A 304 47.57 -2.53 -0.89
N ASP A 305 47.10 -2.65 0.33
CA ASP A 305 47.21 -3.86 1.16
C ASP A 305 46.11 -4.90 0.87
N GLY A 306 45.23 -4.61 -0.11
CA GLY A 306 44.10 -5.44 -0.48
C GLY A 306 42.85 -5.19 0.38
N SER A 307 42.89 -4.31 1.38
CA SER A 307 41.71 -3.93 2.17
C SER A 307 40.75 -3.05 1.35
N VAL A 308 39.49 -2.95 1.80
CA VAL A 308 38.51 -2.05 1.20
C VAL A 308 38.12 -0.99 2.21
N SER A 309 38.16 0.27 1.78
CA SER A 309 37.73 1.41 2.58
C SER A 309 36.47 2.08 2.01
N PHE A 310 35.73 2.76 2.87
CA PHE A 310 34.52 3.51 2.53
C PHE A 310 34.56 4.91 3.14
N LEU A 311 35.68 5.59 3.00
CA LEU A 311 35.90 6.89 3.63
C LEU A 311 34.84 7.91 3.22
N HIS A 312 34.28 8.60 4.20
CA HIS A 312 33.24 9.64 4.05
C HIS A 312 31.93 9.14 3.44
N HIS A 313 31.61 7.83 3.56
CA HIS A 313 30.35 7.30 3.06
C HIS A 313 29.12 7.95 3.73
N GLU A 314 29.24 8.37 4.99
CA GLU A 314 28.21 9.09 5.74
C GLU A 314 27.87 10.45 5.09
N VAL A 315 28.88 11.21 4.68
CA VAL A 315 28.68 12.51 4.03
C VAL A 315 28.10 12.35 2.62
N VAL A 316 28.59 11.36 1.87
CA VAL A 316 28.06 11.05 0.53
C VAL A 316 26.64 10.50 0.65
N GLY A 317 26.40 9.62 1.62
CA GLY A 317 25.07 9.05 1.91
C GLY A 317 24.03 10.13 2.21
N ALA A 318 24.33 11.07 3.10
CA ALA A 318 23.44 12.18 3.42
C ALA A 318 23.06 13.04 2.19
N LYS A 319 24.00 13.24 1.27
CA LYS A 319 23.69 13.95 -0.01
C LYS A 319 22.79 13.13 -0.91
N LEU A 320 22.99 11.82 -0.98
CA LEU A 320 22.14 10.91 -1.75
C LEU A 320 20.72 10.86 -1.19
N VAL A 321 20.57 10.71 0.13
CA VAL A 321 19.27 10.75 0.83
C VAL A 321 18.51 12.02 0.48
N LYS A 322 19.14 13.20 0.68
CA LYS A 322 18.50 14.49 0.36
C LYS A 322 18.07 14.58 -1.09
N LYS A 323 18.90 14.11 -2.03
CA LYS A 323 18.56 14.10 -3.47
C LYS A 323 17.35 13.21 -3.72
N ARG A 324 17.36 11.96 -3.20
CA ARG A 324 16.27 10.99 -3.40
C ARG A 324 14.96 11.50 -2.83
N MET A 325 14.97 12.00 -1.61
CA MET A 325 13.76 12.50 -0.96
C MET A 325 13.14 13.69 -1.69
N ARG A 326 13.98 14.60 -2.24
CA ARG A 326 13.48 15.67 -3.11
C ARG A 326 12.85 15.16 -4.39
N CYS A 327 13.42 14.13 -5.02
CA CYS A 327 12.82 13.49 -6.19
C CYS A 327 11.46 12.88 -5.85
N LEU A 328 11.33 12.32 -4.65
CA LEU A 328 10.07 11.74 -4.14
C LEU A 328 9.12 12.78 -3.51
N ARG A 329 9.44 14.07 -3.60
CA ARG A 329 8.59 15.17 -3.12
C ARG A 329 8.26 15.10 -1.62
N PHE A 330 9.21 14.68 -0.79
CA PHE A 330 9.09 14.85 0.66
C PHE A 330 9.19 16.34 1.03
N ASP A 331 8.58 16.69 2.16
CA ASP A 331 8.71 18.02 2.74
C ASP A 331 10.12 18.28 3.30
N ASN A 332 10.47 19.56 3.45
CA ASN A 332 11.82 19.97 3.87
C ASN A 332 12.13 19.56 5.33
N ASP A 333 11.15 19.47 6.19
CA ASP A 333 11.34 19.12 7.60
C ASP A 333 11.72 17.65 7.70
N THR A 334 10.97 16.75 7.06
CA THR A 334 11.29 15.31 6.95
C THR A 334 12.65 15.07 6.30
N ILE A 335 13.00 15.82 5.22
CA ILE A 335 14.32 15.71 4.56
C ILE A 335 15.45 16.13 5.53
N SER A 336 15.24 17.18 6.31
CA SER A 336 16.22 17.66 7.26
C SER A 336 16.44 16.71 8.42
N GLU A 337 15.37 16.10 8.90
CA GLU A 337 15.37 15.17 10.03
C GLU A 337 16.11 13.88 9.67
N ILE A 338 15.76 13.23 8.57
CA ILE A 338 16.44 12.02 8.07
C ILE A 338 17.92 12.32 7.74
N GLY A 339 18.19 13.49 7.12
CA GLY A 339 19.56 13.90 6.82
C GLY A 339 20.44 14.07 8.05
N ARG A 340 19.86 14.46 9.19
CA ARG A 340 20.57 14.53 10.51
C ARG A 340 20.75 13.15 11.13
N ALA A 341 19.71 12.32 11.07
CA ALA A 341 19.74 10.96 11.64
C ALA A 341 20.78 10.09 10.93
N SER A 342 20.82 10.11 9.59
CA SER A 342 21.79 9.34 8.80
C SER A 342 23.25 9.82 8.89
N CYS A 343 23.51 11.05 9.42
CA CYS A 343 24.86 11.57 9.66
C CYS A 343 25.36 11.34 11.09
N ARG A 344 24.52 10.91 12.04
CA ARG A 344 24.87 10.83 13.47
C ARG A 344 25.38 9.45 13.93
N GLU A 345 25.79 8.57 13.03
CA GLU A 345 26.54 7.36 13.43
C GLU A 345 27.95 7.70 13.94
N ARG A 346 28.03 8.46 15.03
CA ARG A 346 29.14 8.47 15.97
C ARG A 346 28.56 8.34 17.38
N VAL A 347 28.06 7.16 17.69
CA VAL A 347 27.97 6.66 19.08
C VAL A 347 28.29 5.18 19.06
#